data_84de92c56f900a4528eae8c5f0ea281d
#
_entry.id   84de92c56f900a4528eae8c5f0ea281d
#
_cell.length_a   1.000
_cell.length_b   1.000
_cell.length_c   1.000
_cell.angle_alpha   90.00
_cell.angle_beta   90.00
_cell.angle_gamma   90.00
#
_symmetry.space_group_name_H-M   'P 1'
#
loop_
_entity.id
_entity.type
_entity.pdbx_description
1 polymer ?
#
loop_
_entity_poly.entity_id
_entity_poly.type
_entity_poly.pdbx_seq_one_letter_code
_entity_poly.pdbx_strand_id
1 'polypeptide(L)'
;MANLSSDFIGIKSPNPFWLASAPPTDKKYNVERAFEAGWGGVVWKTLGSEGPPVVNVNGPRYGAIWGADRRLLGLNNIELITDRPLEVNLQEIKEVKRKWR
;
A
#
# COMPACT_ATOMS: atom_id res chain seq x y z
N MET A 1 4.52 29.78 -3.54
CA MET A 1 4.62 28.37 -3.16
C MET A 1 5.03 27.50 -4.33
N ALA A 2 5.87 26.51 -4.11
CA ALA A 2 6.27 25.61 -5.17
C ALA A 2 5.08 24.75 -5.63
N ASN A 3 5.00 24.50 -6.93
CA ASN A 3 4.01 23.62 -7.50
C ASN A 3 4.62 22.23 -7.65
N LEU A 4 4.15 21.25 -6.86
CA LEU A 4 4.64 19.88 -6.87
C LEU A 4 3.78 18.94 -7.73
N SER A 5 2.77 19.49 -8.45
CA SER A 5 1.92 18.64 -9.28
C SER A 5 2.76 17.86 -10.29
N SER A 6 2.38 16.62 -10.55
CA SER A 6 3.11 15.74 -11.44
C SER A 6 2.16 14.97 -12.36
N ASP A 7 2.71 14.51 -13.48
CA ASP A 7 2.00 13.67 -14.44
C ASP A 7 2.88 12.44 -14.68
N PHE A 8 2.43 11.29 -14.20
CA PHE A 8 3.12 10.02 -14.41
C PHE A 8 2.29 9.14 -15.34
N ILE A 9 2.75 9.02 -16.56
CA ILE A 9 2.09 8.20 -17.61
C ILE A 9 0.61 8.58 -17.77
N GLY A 10 0.32 9.89 -17.75
CA GLY A 10 -1.05 10.38 -17.86
C GLY A 10 -1.85 10.43 -16.56
N ILE A 11 -1.29 9.94 -15.47
CA ILE A 11 -1.92 10.02 -14.16
C ILE A 11 -1.45 11.29 -13.46
N LYS A 12 -2.36 12.24 -13.33
CA LYS A 12 -2.06 13.53 -12.70
C LYS A 12 -2.25 13.43 -11.19
N SER A 13 -1.29 13.99 -10.45
CA SER A 13 -1.36 14.00 -9.00
C SER A 13 -0.86 15.33 -8.43
N PRO A 14 -1.32 15.72 -7.22
CA PRO A 14 -0.94 17.00 -6.63
C PRO A 14 0.54 17.05 -6.24
N ASN A 15 1.18 15.91 -6.08
CA ASN A 15 2.61 15.81 -5.79
C ASN A 15 3.13 14.43 -6.25
N PRO A 16 4.46 14.25 -6.36
CA PRO A 16 5.03 13.00 -6.85
C PRO A 16 5.22 11.93 -5.78
N PHE A 17 4.76 12.17 -4.56
CA PHE A 17 4.96 11.23 -3.46
C PHE A 17 3.81 10.23 -3.40
N TRP A 18 4.09 8.99 -3.78
CA TRP A 18 3.11 7.92 -3.85
C TRP A 18 3.49 6.80 -2.90
N LEU A 19 2.49 6.23 -2.21
CA LEU A 19 2.71 5.03 -1.42
C LEU A 19 2.87 3.81 -2.33
N ALA A 20 3.90 3.03 -2.07
CA ALA A 20 4.14 1.80 -2.80
C ALA A 20 3.14 0.71 -2.39
N SER A 21 3.03 -0.31 -3.24
CA SER A 21 2.20 -1.49 -2.98
C SER A 21 2.72 -2.23 -1.74
N ALA A 22 1.96 -2.17 -0.64
CA ALA A 22 2.34 -2.70 0.67
C ALA A 22 1.11 -2.70 1.58
N PRO A 23 1.18 -3.21 2.82
CA PRO A 23 0.05 -3.18 3.74
C PRO A 23 -0.63 -1.81 3.90
N PRO A 24 0.08 -0.67 3.88
CA PRO A 24 -0.60 0.63 3.97
C PRO A 24 -1.58 0.93 2.83
N THR A 25 -1.52 0.19 1.73
CA THR A 25 -2.42 0.38 0.58
C THR A 25 -3.29 -0.84 0.33
N ASP A 26 -3.59 -1.64 1.36
CA ASP A 26 -4.30 -2.91 1.21
C ASP A 26 -5.82 -2.79 1.27
N LYS A 27 -6.35 -1.63 1.68
CA LYS A 27 -7.79 -1.44 1.81
C LYS A 27 -8.16 0.04 1.72
N LYS A 28 -9.43 0.29 1.45
CA LYS A 28 -10.00 1.63 1.34
C LYS A 28 -9.66 2.53 2.52
N TYR A 29 -9.85 2.04 3.75
CA TYR A 29 -9.61 2.82 4.94
C TYR A 29 -8.18 3.38 4.98
N ASN A 30 -7.20 2.52 4.72
CA ASN A 30 -5.79 2.91 4.75
C ASN A 30 -5.45 3.90 3.63
N VAL A 31 -5.97 3.66 2.43
CA VAL A 31 -5.72 4.53 1.29
C VAL A 31 -6.34 5.91 1.50
N GLU A 32 -7.56 5.98 2.01
CA GLU A 32 -8.20 7.26 2.32
C GLU A 32 -7.42 8.04 3.36
N ARG A 33 -6.91 7.37 4.39
CA ARG A 33 -6.07 8.01 5.40
C ARG A 33 -4.78 8.57 4.80
N ALA A 34 -4.21 7.86 3.83
CA ALA A 34 -3.02 8.35 3.12
C ALA A 34 -3.32 9.64 2.35
N PHE A 35 -4.44 9.68 1.63
CA PHE A 35 -4.83 10.88 0.90
C PHE A 35 -5.15 12.05 1.83
N GLU A 36 -5.81 11.80 2.95
CA GLU A 36 -6.06 12.82 3.98
C GLU A 36 -4.75 13.38 4.53
N ALA A 37 -3.71 12.57 4.62
CA ALA A 37 -2.39 12.98 5.07
C ALA A 37 -1.59 13.73 4.00
N GLY A 38 -2.06 13.79 2.76
CA GLY A 38 -1.44 14.56 1.68
C GLY A 38 -0.65 13.75 0.67
N TRP A 39 -0.69 12.42 0.71
CA TRP A 39 -0.03 11.61 -0.31
C TRP A 39 -0.64 11.86 -1.69
N GLY A 40 0.22 11.97 -2.71
CA GLY A 40 -0.20 12.29 -4.07
C GLY A 40 -0.85 11.14 -4.81
N GLY A 41 -0.54 9.93 -4.42
CA GLY A 41 -1.10 8.73 -5.03
C GLY A 41 -0.76 7.48 -4.25
N VAL A 42 -1.30 6.35 -4.68
CA VAL A 42 -1.00 5.05 -4.08
C VAL A 42 -0.92 3.99 -5.18
N VAL A 43 -0.10 2.97 -4.92
CA VAL A 43 -0.15 1.72 -5.68
C VAL A 43 -0.80 0.70 -4.76
N TRP A 44 -1.97 0.20 -5.15
CA TRP A 44 -2.73 -0.74 -4.32
C TRP A 44 -1.91 -2.01 -4.07
N LYS A 45 -2.10 -2.62 -2.88
CA LYS A 45 -1.42 -3.87 -2.56
C LYS A 45 -1.74 -4.93 -3.61
N THR A 46 -0.75 -5.73 -3.97
CA THR A 46 -0.84 -6.72 -5.04
C THR A 46 -2.10 -7.56 -4.95
N LEU A 47 -2.87 -7.59 -6.03
CA LEU A 47 -4.13 -8.32 -6.12
C LEU A 47 -3.90 -9.76 -6.55
N GLY A 48 -4.71 -10.67 -6.01
CA GLY A 48 -4.81 -12.03 -6.51
C GLY A 48 -5.98 -12.15 -7.49
N SER A 49 -5.79 -12.86 -8.60
CA SER A 49 -6.80 -12.91 -9.65
C SER A 49 -7.84 -14.02 -9.47
N GLU A 50 -7.44 -15.18 -9.00
CA GLU A 50 -8.34 -16.34 -8.92
C GLU A 50 -7.90 -17.29 -7.80
N GLY A 51 -8.85 -18.12 -7.37
CA GLY A 51 -8.62 -19.15 -6.39
C GLY A 51 -8.99 -18.74 -4.97
N PRO A 52 -8.76 -19.60 -3.99
CA PRO A 52 -9.03 -19.28 -2.60
C PRO A 52 -8.15 -18.11 -2.13
N PRO A 53 -8.60 -17.33 -1.13
CA PRO A 53 -7.78 -16.25 -0.58
C PRO A 53 -6.40 -16.74 -0.17
N VAL A 54 -5.39 -15.91 -0.41
CA VAL A 54 -4.02 -16.23 0.02
C VAL A 54 -3.98 -16.29 1.54
N VAL A 55 -3.44 -17.37 2.07
CA VAL A 55 -3.22 -17.49 3.51
C VAL A 55 -1.91 -16.78 3.83
N ASN A 56 -2.03 -15.63 4.47
CA ASN A 56 -0.88 -14.83 4.87
C ASN A 56 -0.18 -15.41 6.10
N VAL A 57 1.00 -14.85 6.40
CA VAL A 57 1.77 -15.22 7.57
C VAL A 57 0.96 -14.98 8.83
N ASN A 58 0.89 -15.97 9.69
CA ASN A 58 0.24 -15.87 10.97
C ASN A 58 1.28 -15.48 12.02
N GLY A 59 1.24 -14.22 12.45
CA GLY A 59 2.19 -13.67 13.40
C GLY A 59 2.83 -12.37 12.92
N PRO A 60 3.87 -11.89 13.59
CA PRO A 60 4.54 -10.65 13.22
C PRO A 60 5.13 -10.74 11.81
N ARG A 61 4.87 -9.72 11.00
CA ARG A 61 5.37 -9.62 9.62
C ARG A 61 6.62 -8.75 9.51
N TYR A 62 6.96 -8.03 10.55
CA TYR A 62 8.14 -7.18 10.62
C TYR A 62 9.02 -7.66 11.74
N GLY A 63 10.31 -7.66 11.52
CA GLY A 63 11.27 -8.08 12.52
C GLY A 63 12.57 -7.32 12.44
N ALA A 64 13.21 -7.17 13.61
CA ALA A 64 14.53 -6.60 13.69
C ALA A 64 15.58 -7.70 13.54
N ILE A 65 16.66 -7.38 12.83
CA ILE A 65 17.83 -8.27 12.69
C ILE A 65 18.91 -7.74 13.60
N TRP A 66 19.33 -8.55 14.57
CA TRP A 66 20.32 -8.16 15.58
C TRP A 66 21.65 -8.86 15.36
N GLY A 67 22.74 -8.13 15.55
CA GLY A 67 24.08 -8.71 15.59
C GLY A 67 24.37 -9.37 16.95
N ALA A 68 25.51 -10.07 17.02
CA ALA A 68 25.93 -10.77 18.24
C ALA A 68 26.16 -9.81 19.43
N ASP A 69 26.47 -8.56 19.14
CA ASP A 69 26.68 -7.49 20.11
C ASP A 69 25.40 -6.74 20.47
N ARG A 70 24.24 -7.27 20.09
CA ARG A 70 22.92 -6.65 20.26
C ARG A 70 22.76 -5.34 19.49
N ARG A 71 23.60 -5.08 18.51
CA ARG A 71 23.46 -3.93 17.63
C ARG A 71 22.42 -4.23 16.56
N LEU A 72 21.56 -3.25 16.28
CA LEU A 72 20.57 -3.39 15.21
C LEU A 72 21.27 -3.38 13.87
N LEU A 73 21.18 -4.47 13.11
CA LEU A 73 21.75 -4.61 11.79
C LEU A 73 20.77 -4.22 10.69
N GLY A 74 19.47 -4.40 10.92
CA GLY A 74 18.49 -4.09 9.92
C GLY A 74 17.09 -4.55 10.31
N LEU A 75 16.17 -4.36 9.38
CA LEU A 75 14.78 -4.78 9.51
C LEU A 75 14.46 -5.76 8.40
N ASN A 76 13.59 -6.72 8.68
CA ASN A 76 13.04 -7.58 7.65
C ASN A 76 11.52 -7.55 7.67
N ASN A 77 10.94 -7.99 6.58
CA ASN A 77 9.50 -8.03 6.42
C ASN A 77 9.12 -9.29 5.64
N ILE A 78 8.02 -9.91 6.05
CA ILE A 78 7.44 -11.06 5.35
C ILE A 78 6.07 -10.64 4.85
N GLU A 79 5.96 -10.47 3.53
CA GLU A 79 4.70 -10.07 2.90
C GLU A 79 4.38 -10.95 1.71
N LEU A 80 3.08 -11.24 1.57
CA LEU A 80 2.52 -11.89 0.40
C LEU A 80 1.58 -10.91 -0.30
N ILE A 81 0.85 -11.37 -1.29
CA ILE A 81 -0.18 -10.55 -1.94
C ILE A 81 -1.35 -10.34 -0.97
N THR A 82 -2.38 -9.58 -1.41
CA THR A 82 -3.57 -9.37 -0.59
C THR A 82 -4.18 -10.69 -0.13
N ASP A 83 -4.70 -10.72 1.10
CA ASP A 83 -5.46 -11.84 1.64
C ASP A 83 -6.97 -11.63 1.48
N ARG A 84 -7.38 -10.59 0.77
CA ARG A 84 -8.79 -10.22 0.57
C ARG A 84 -9.25 -10.62 -0.84
N PRO A 85 -10.53 -11.00 -1.02
CA PRO A 85 -11.06 -11.36 -2.34
C PRO A 85 -10.88 -10.24 -3.36
N LEU A 86 -10.67 -10.62 -4.62
CA LEU A 86 -10.47 -9.67 -5.71
C LEU A 86 -11.64 -8.68 -5.83
N GLU A 87 -12.86 -9.18 -5.73
CA GLU A 87 -14.06 -8.37 -5.89
C GLU A 87 -14.14 -7.26 -4.83
N VAL A 88 -13.76 -7.59 -3.59
CA VAL A 88 -13.75 -6.63 -2.49
C VAL A 88 -12.74 -5.52 -2.78
N ASN A 89 -11.54 -5.89 -3.22
CA ASN A 89 -10.50 -4.91 -3.56
C ASN A 89 -10.95 -4.02 -4.73
N LEU A 90 -11.50 -4.59 -5.79
CA LEU A 90 -11.96 -3.83 -6.95
C LEU A 90 -13.09 -2.87 -6.59
N GLN A 91 -14.00 -3.28 -5.72
CA GLN A 91 -15.06 -2.41 -5.26
C GLN A 91 -14.51 -1.23 -4.46
N GLU A 92 -13.60 -1.49 -3.55
CA GLU A 92 -12.98 -0.43 -2.75
C GLU A 92 -12.15 0.53 -3.60
N ILE A 93 -11.41 0.03 -4.60
CA ILE A 93 -10.68 0.88 -5.55
C ILE A 93 -11.63 1.83 -6.27
N LYS A 94 -12.77 1.33 -6.72
CA LYS A 94 -13.79 2.17 -7.38
C LYS A 94 -14.30 3.25 -6.45
N GLU A 95 -14.58 2.93 -5.20
CA GLU A 95 -15.07 3.88 -4.21
C GLU A 95 -14.05 4.97 -3.91
N VAL A 96 -12.79 4.59 -3.69
CA VAL A 96 -11.70 5.54 -3.47
C VAL A 96 -11.53 6.45 -4.67
N LYS A 97 -11.49 5.88 -5.87
CA LYS A 97 -11.31 6.65 -7.10
C LYS A 97 -12.45 7.65 -7.33
N ARG A 98 -13.67 7.29 -6.96
CA ARG A 98 -14.83 8.18 -7.08
C ARG A 98 -14.71 9.39 -6.14
N LYS A 99 -14.23 9.17 -4.93
CA LYS A 99 -14.12 10.19 -3.90
C LYS A 99 -12.93 11.13 -4.11
N TRP A 100 -11.81 10.58 -4.58
CA TRP A 100 -10.52 11.29 -4.60
C TRP A 100 -10.01 11.60 -6.01
N ARG A 101 -10.87 11.98 -6.90
CA ARG A 101 -10.48 12.39 -8.26
C ARG A 101 -9.65 13.67 -8.25
#